data_6a1cc131f1f94b90f0db97592ec9cc7b
#
_entry.id   6a1cc131f1f94b90f0db97592ec9cc7b
#
_cell.length_a   1.000
_cell.length_b   1.000
_cell.length_c   1.000
_cell.angle_alpha   90.00
_cell.angle_beta   90.00
_cell.angle_gamma   90.00
#
_symmetry.space_group_name_H-M   'P 1'
#
loop_
_entity.id
_entity.type
_entity.pdbx_description
1 polymer ?
#
loop_
_entity_poly.entity_id
_entity_poly.type
_entity_poly.pdbx_seq_one_letter_code
_entity_poly.pdbx_strand_id
1 'polypeptide(L)'
;MEIKIYNSFDLYTLLDSMDVSIIKGDEDIRISSVEYDSRRVEKESIFVAIEGFETDGHKFIKDALENKASCIVLNENRLDEFSFLLDRNDLAVVTAKDTRKALSQISARFYGEPSLQAVVIGVTGTNGKTTTTYMLESILSKAGFHCGVIGTINYRWKDKKINALHTTPESKDLHEMMSIMVLDGVDCIIMEVSSHALSLLRVDDIHFDCALFTNLTRDHLDYHITFNDYFMAKVRLFEILNKSCKQKKAAFINIDDNYGKQILNWRQRFNYPLFSYGIQNNADYHCIESSIQTSIRGTRFATDVPFAKQFEMRLAGKFNVYNALAAIGVHIF
;
A
#
# COMPACT_ATOMS: atom_id res chain seq x y z
N MET A 1 13.81 17.37 10.57
CA MET A 1 12.90 18.51 10.28
C MET A 1 11.59 17.86 9.89
N GLU A 2 10.62 17.86 10.79
CA GLU A 2 9.29 17.34 10.50
C GLU A 2 8.60 18.31 9.54
N ILE A 3 8.28 17.85 8.34
CA ILE A 3 7.39 18.60 7.44
C ILE A 3 5.98 18.37 8.00
N LYS A 4 5.45 19.32 8.76
CA LYS A 4 4.04 19.28 9.16
C LYS A 4 3.20 19.69 7.94
N ILE A 5 2.37 18.78 7.47
CA ILE A 5 1.34 19.08 6.50
C ILE A 5 0.21 19.74 7.26
N TYR A 6 0.06 21.07 7.06
CA TYR A 6 -0.99 21.84 7.72
C TYR A 6 -2.28 21.80 6.88
N ASN A 7 -2.95 20.66 6.87
CA ASN A 7 -4.33 20.60 6.40
C ASN A 7 -5.26 20.83 7.59
N SER A 8 -6.33 21.57 7.38
CA SER A 8 -7.39 21.74 8.35
C SER A 8 -8.72 21.66 7.61
N PHE A 9 -9.55 20.72 8.03
CA PHE A 9 -10.86 20.47 7.45
C PHE A 9 -11.94 20.71 8.50
N ASP A 10 -13.12 21.16 8.09
CA ASP A 10 -14.31 20.90 8.88
C ASP A 10 -14.65 19.41 8.83
N LEU A 11 -15.24 18.92 9.90
CA LEU A 11 -15.53 17.49 10.07
C LEU A 11 -16.38 16.92 8.94
N TYR A 12 -17.42 17.64 8.53
CA TYR A 12 -18.37 17.17 7.51
C TYR A 12 -17.72 17.06 6.13
N THR A 13 -16.93 18.06 5.74
CA THR A 13 -16.16 18.01 4.49
C THR A 13 -15.15 16.85 4.49
N LEU A 14 -14.50 16.60 5.64
CA LEU A 14 -13.54 15.49 5.77
C LEU A 14 -14.21 14.14 5.60
N LEU A 15 -15.42 13.98 6.14
CA LEU A 15 -16.15 12.70 6.17
C LEU A 15 -17.17 12.53 5.02
N ASP A 16 -17.31 13.53 4.15
CA ASP A 16 -18.29 13.48 3.06
C ASP A 16 -18.15 12.22 2.21
N SER A 17 -19.27 11.59 1.88
CA SER A 17 -19.35 10.40 1.03
C SER A 17 -18.59 9.16 1.55
N MET A 18 -18.19 9.13 2.83
CA MET A 18 -17.62 7.97 3.49
C MET A 18 -18.71 7.09 4.13
N ASP A 19 -18.38 5.81 4.32
CA ASP A 19 -19.27 4.84 4.99
C ASP A 19 -19.17 4.95 6.51
N VAL A 20 -19.50 6.13 7.02
CA VAL A 20 -19.49 6.49 8.44
C VAL A 20 -20.77 7.24 8.83
N SER A 21 -21.13 7.26 10.11
CA SER A 21 -22.27 8.01 10.64
C SER A 21 -21.81 8.99 11.69
N ILE A 22 -22.09 10.27 11.50
CA ILE A 22 -21.86 11.30 12.53
C ILE A 22 -23.04 11.20 13.49
N ILE A 23 -22.76 10.69 14.70
CA ILE A 23 -23.79 10.52 15.77
C ILE A 23 -23.98 11.83 16.54
N LYS A 24 -22.89 12.56 16.72
CA LYS A 24 -22.85 13.86 17.39
C LYS A 24 -21.67 14.68 16.86
N GLY A 25 -21.84 15.97 16.74
CA GLY A 25 -20.80 16.93 16.37
C GLY A 25 -21.41 18.14 15.68
N ASP A 26 -20.74 19.28 15.83
CA ASP A 26 -21.12 20.53 15.18
C ASP A 26 -20.35 20.68 13.86
N GLU A 27 -20.92 21.40 12.89
CA GLU A 27 -20.30 21.67 11.58
C GLU A 27 -18.97 22.44 11.71
N ASP A 28 -18.82 23.22 12.79
CA ASP A 28 -17.64 24.05 13.03
C ASP A 28 -16.44 23.29 13.61
N ILE A 29 -16.57 21.98 13.89
CA ILE A 29 -15.46 21.19 14.42
C ILE A 29 -14.35 21.07 13.38
N ARG A 30 -13.19 21.63 13.72
CA ARG A 30 -11.99 21.60 12.88
C ARG A 30 -11.13 20.40 13.21
N ILE A 31 -10.63 19.76 12.16
CA ILE A 31 -9.71 18.62 12.25
C ILE A 31 -8.39 19.03 11.58
N SER A 32 -7.32 19.05 12.38
CA SER A 32 -5.97 19.40 11.97
C SER A 32 -4.99 18.23 12.00
N SER A 33 -5.41 17.07 12.52
CA SER A 33 -4.65 15.81 12.45
C SER A 33 -5.55 14.58 12.50
N VAL A 34 -5.04 13.48 11.95
CA VAL A 34 -5.66 12.14 11.97
C VAL A 34 -4.75 11.23 12.77
N GLU A 35 -5.27 10.58 13.80
CA GLU A 35 -4.46 9.71 14.66
C GLU A 35 -5.20 8.40 14.99
N TYR A 36 -4.45 7.31 15.11
CA TYR A 36 -4.90 6.00 15.60
C TYR A 36 -4.10 5.57 16.85
N ASP A 37 -3.05 6.31 17.19
CA ASP A 37 -2.25 6.17 18.40
C ASP A 37 -2.61 7.32 19.36
N SER A 38 -3.25 7.00 20.50
CA SER A 38 -3.70 7.99 21.47
C SER A 38 -2.59 8.91 22.00
N ARG A 39 -1.35 8.43 22.01
CA ARG A 39 -0.16 9.18 22.47
C ARG A 39 0.22 10.32 21.52
N ARG A 40 -0.24 10.28 20.26
CA ARG A 40 0.02 11.29 19.23
C ARG A 40 -1.14 12.28 19.07
N VAL A 41 -2.24 12.03 19.77
CA VAL A 41 -3.42 12.89 19.75
C VAL A 41 -3.10 14.25 20.34
N GLU A 42 -3.50 15.30 19.63
CA GLU A 42 -3.42 16.70 20.04
C GLU A 42 -4.82 17.34 19.89
N LYS A 43 -4.96 18.62 20.30
CA LYS A 43 -6.18 19.38 20.04
C LYS A 43 -6.48 19.40 18.52
N GLU A 44 -7.76 19.32 18.16
CA GLU A 44 -8.24 19.21 16.78
C GLU A 44 -7.84 17.92 16.07
N SER A 45 -7.44 16.88 16.81
CA SER A 45 -7.25 15.56 16.24
C SER A 45 -8.59 14.82 16.10
N ILE A 46 -8.73 14.07 14.99
CA ILE A 46 -9.66 12.96 14.87
C ILE A 46 -8.93 11.67 15.27
N PHE A 47 -9.38 11.02 16.34
CA PHE A 47 -8.85 9.73 16.78
C PHE A 47 -9.72 8.60 16.25
N VAL A 48 -9.13 7.69 15.51
CA VAL A 48 -9.81 6.51 14.96
C VAL A 48 -9.42 5.27 15.76
N ALA A 49 -10.38 4.73 16.52
CA ALA A 49 -10.17 3.53 17.33
C ALA A 49 -10.21 2.28 16.47
N ILE A 50 -9.05 1.82 15.98
CA ILE A 50 -8.94 0.61 15.15
C ILE A 50 -8.70 -0.65 15.99
N GLU A 51 -9.30 -1.76 15.58
CA GLU A 51 -8.97 -3.07 16.15
C GLU A 51 -7.66 -3.57 15.54
N GLY A 52 -6.63 -3.72 16.37
CA GLY A 52 -5.33 -4.27 16.02
C GLY A 52 -5.28 -5.78 16.23
N PHE A 53 -4.21 -6.41 15.75
CA PHE A 53 -3.97 -7.84 15.97
C PHE A 53 -3.64 -8.14 17.45
N GLU A 54 -2.85 -7.29 18.08
CA GLU A 54 -2.42 -7.47 19.49
C GLU A 54 -3.23 -6.65 20.47
N THR A 55 -3.82 -5.55 20.02
CA THR A 55 -4.54 -4.63 20.89
C THR A 55 -5.72 -3.97 20.19
N ASP A 56 -6.72 -3.60 20.97
CA ASP A 56 -7.92 -2.91 20.52
C ASP A 56 -7.81 -1.42 20.86
N GLY A 57 -7.83 -0.58 19.82
CA GLY A 57 -7.74 0.89 19.92
C GLY A 57 -8.84 1.53 20.74
N HIS A 58 -10.01 0.87 20.86
CA HIS A 58 -11.11 1.38 21.70
C HIS A 58 -10.72 1.53 23.18
N LYS A 59 -9.78 0.73 23.68
CA LYS A 59 -9.25 0.84 25.05
C LYS A 59 -8.57 2.18 25.31
N PHE A 60 -8.10 2.87 24.28
CA PHE A 60 -7.35 4.11 24.37
C PHE A 60 -8.19 5.36 24.07
N ILE A 61 -9.53 5.21 23.95
CA ILE A 61 -10.43 6.35 23.74
C ILE A 61 -10.31 7.35 24.89
N LYS A 62 -10.20 6.88 26.15
CA LYS A 62 -10.04 7.78 27.30
C LYS A 62 -8.74 8.58 27.23
N ASP A 63 -7.64 7.93 26.87
CA ASP A 63 -6.34 8.59 26.71
C ASP A 63 -6.41 9.64 25.58
N ALA A 64 -7.08 9.31 24.47
CA ALA A 64 -7.30 10.26 23.38
C ALA A 64 -8.10 11.49 23.82
N LEU A 65 -9.11 11.31 24.69
CA LEU A 65 -9.88 12.41 25.28
C LEU A 65 -9.04 13.27 26.24
N GLU A 66 -8.19 12.65 27.06
CA GLU A 66 -7.24 13.36 27.94
C GLU A 66 -6.25 14.20 27.11
N ASN A 67 -5.86 13.70 25.94
CA ASN A 67 -5.02 14.41 24.97
C ASN A 67 -5.82 15.37 24.05
N LYS A 68 -7.11 15.62 24.36
CA LYS A 68 -7.97 16.63 23.73
C LYS A 68 -8.34 16.33 22.28
N ALA A 69 -8.60 15.06 21.94
CA ALA A 69 -9.23 14.72 20.67
C ALA A 69 -10.53 15.50 20.49
N SER A 70 -10.75 16.08 19.32
CA SER A 70 -11.98 16.79 18.96
C SER A 70 -13.03 15.90 18.30
N CYS A 71 -12.60 14.73 17.80
CA CYS A 71 -13.49 13.73 17.23
C CYS A 71 -12.99 12.31 17.56
N ILE A 72 -13.93 11.43 17.92
CA ILE A 72 -13.67 9.99 18.09
C ILE A 72 -14.43 9.22 17.03
N VAL A 73 -13.73 8.36 16.30
CA VAL A 73 -14.31 7.37 15.37
C VAL A 73 -14.19 6.00 16.02
N LEU A 74 -15.33 5.32 16.23
CA LEU A 74 -15.39 4.01 16.86
C LEU A 74 -16.27 3.05 16.07
N ASN A 75 -16.15 1.73 16.34
CA ASN A 75 -17.01 0.74 15.74
C ASN A 75 -18.46 0.92 16.16
N GLU A 76 -19.42 0.91 15.22
CA GLU A 76 -20.84 1.14 15.49
C GLU A 76 -21.41 0.19 16.55
N ASN A 77 -20.95 -1.07 16.59
CA ASN A 77 -21.39 -2.07 17.55
C ASN A 77 -20.88 -1.82 18.98
N ARG A 78 -19.97 -0.87 19.16
CA ARG A 78 -19.35 -0.52 20.44
C ARG A 78 -19.90 0.78 21.03
N LEU A 79 -20.80 1.48 20.32
CA LEU A 79 -21.30 2.80 20.74
C LEU A 79 -21.90 2.77 22.16
N ASP A 80 -22.67 1.73 22.51
CA ASP A 80 -23.29 1.60 23.84
C ASP A 80 -22.27 1.53 24.98
N GLU A 81 -21.11 0.89 24.74
CA GLU A 81 -20.02 0.82 25.73
C GLU A 81 -19.38 2.19 26.00
N PHE A 82 -19.48 3.09 25.04
CA PHE A 82 -18.89 4.43 25.06
C PHE A 82 -19.96 5.54 25.06
N SER A 83 -21.17 5.25 25.51
CA SER A 83 -22.30 6.22 25.53
C SER A 83 -21.96 7.52 26.24
N PHE A 84 -21.06 7.52 27.25
CA PHE A 84 -20.57 8.71 27.94
C PHE A 84 -19.95 9.77 27.01
N LEU A 85 -19.50 9.38 25.78
CA LEU A 85 -19.02 10.32 24.78
C LEU A 85 -20.12 11.28 24.31
N LEU A 86 -21.37 10.84 24.35
CA LEU A 86 -22.51 11.62 23.90
C LEU A 86 -22.88 12.75 24.88
N ASP A 87 -22.42 12.69 26.13
CA ASP A 87 -22.63 13.71 27.12
C ASP A 87 -21.66 14.91 26.97
N ARG A 88 -20.62 14.77 26.19
CA ARG A 88 -19.57 15.80 26.01
C ARG A 88 -19.93 16.79 24.91
N ASN A 89 -20.02 18.09 25.23
CA ASN A 89 -20.37 19.13 24.26
C ASN A 89 -19.19 19.58 23.36
N ASP A 90 -17.97 19.23 23.74
CA ASP A 90 -16.72 19.61 23.08
C ASP A 90 -16.18 18.53 22.12
N LEU A 91 -17.00 17.51 21.81
CA LEU A 91 -16.57 16.32 21.11
C LEU A 91 -17.54 15.92 20.00
N ALA A 92 -17.00 15.60 18.82
CA ALA A 92 -17.73 14.85 17.81
C ALA A 92 -17.59 13.33 18.03
N VAL A 93 -18.67 12.60 17.76
CA VAL A 93 -18.72 11.15 17.84
C VAL A 93 -19.18 10.60 16.49
N VAL A 94 -18.35 9.78 15.89
CA VAL A 94 -18.56 9.17 14.58
C VAL A 94 -18.47 7.66 14.73
N THR A 95 -19.37 6.93 14.08
CA THR A 95 -19.33 5.47 14.04
C THR A 95 -19.05 4.97 12.64
N ALA A 96 -18.38 3.83 12.57
CA ALA A 96 -18.09 3.10 11.32
C ALA A 96 -18.33 1.59 11.55
N LYS A 97 -18.77 0.88 10.50
CA LYS A 97 -18.82 -0.59 10.52
C LYS A 97 -17.43 -1.21 10.58
N ASP A 98 -16.49 -0.57 9.89
CA ASP A 98 -15.08 -0.96 9.85
C ASP A 98 -14.22 0.30 10.05
N THR A 99 -13.65 0.42 11.25
CA THR A 99 -12.83 1.59 11.61
C THR A 99 -11.48 1.61 10.89
N ARG A 100 -10.97 0.47 10.40
CA ARG A 100 -9.76 0.44 9.56
C ARG A 100 -10.03 1.02 8.17
N LYS A 101 -11.19 0.67 7.58
CA LYS A 101 -11.63 1.28 6.33
C LYS A 101 -11.84 2.78 6.51
N ALA A 102 -12.48 3.19 7.61
CA ALA A 102 -12.65 4.61 7.93
C ALA A 102 -11.30 5.33 8.08
N LEU A 103 -10.32 4.74 8.79
CA LEU A 103 -8.97 5.31 8.92
C LEU A 103 -8.31 5.50 7.55
N SER A 104 -8.40 4.51 6.66
CA SER A 104 -7.82 4.59 5.32
C SER A 104 -8.44 5.72 4.49
N GLN A 105 -9.77 5.81 4.46
CA GLN A 105 -10.50 6.85 3.72
C GLN A 105 -10.24 8.26 4.28
N ILE A 106 -10.32 8.43 5.60
CA ILE A 106 -10.06 9.70 6.28
C ILE A 106 -8.63 10.16 5.98
N SER A 107 -7.66 9.25 6.08
CA SER A 107 -6.25 9.56 5.84
C SER A 107 -6.00 9.93 4.39
N ALA A 108 -6.55 9.20 3.43
CA ALA A 108 -6.41 9.51 2.01
C ALA A 108 -6.85 10.95 1.73
N ARG A 109 -8.05 11.32 2.18
CA ARG A 109 -8.59 12.68 1.98
C ARG A 109 -7.82 13.74 2.75
N PHE A 110 -7.53 13.48 4.03
CA PHE A 110 -6.82 14.45 4.87
C PHE A 110 -5.45 14.82 4.29
N TYR A 111 -4.73 13.83 3.75
CA TYR A 111 -3.42 14.04 3.14
C TYR A 111 -3.46 14.39 1.64
N GLY A 112 -4.65 14.72 1.09
CA GLY A 112 -4.82 15.26 -0.25
C GLY A 112 -4.67 14.23 -1.37
N GLU A 113 -5.10 12.98 -1.13
CA GLU A 113 -5.10 11.90 -2.13
C GLU A 113 -3.72 11.74 -2.84
N PRO A 114 -2.62 11.55 -2.10
CA PRO A 114 -1.28 11.62 -2.68
C PRO A 114 -1.03 10.57 -3.76
N SER A 115 -1.74 9.43 -3.70
CA SER A 115 -1.67 8.39 -4.73
C SER A 115 -2.18 8.84 -6.09
N LEU A 116 -3.02 9.87 -6.17
CA LEU A 116 -3.48 10.44 -7.44
C LEU A 116 -2.42 11.35 -8.10
N GLN A 117 -1.47 11.85 -7.32
CA GLN A 117 -0.49 12.85 -7.73
C GLN A 117 0.84 12.23 -8.19
N ALA A 118 1.05 10.94 -8.00
CA ALA A 118 2.24 10.20 -8.42
C ALA A 118 1.85 8.87 -9.07
N VAL A 119 2.73 8.31 -9.88
CA VAL A 119 2.62 6.90 -10.33
C VAL A 119 2.84 5.98 -9.13
N VAL A 120 1.96 5.02 -8.89
CA VAL A 120 2.06 4.10 -7.74
C VAL A 120 2.15 2.66 -8.20
N ILE A 121 3.25 1.99 -7.82
CA ILE A 121 3.54 0.60 -8.19
C ILE A 121 3.53 -0.26 -6.92
N GLY A 122 2.63 -1.22 -6.83
CA GLY A 122 2.53 -2.17 -5.73
C GLY A 122 3.16 -3.52 -6.07
N VAL A 123 4.06 -4.02 -5.23
CA VAL A 123 4.73 -5.32 -5.40
C VAL A 123 4.30 -6.26 -4.28
N THR A 124 3.60 -7.35 -4.61
CA THR A 124 3.21 -8.39 -3.66
C THR A 124 3.78 -9.75 -4.04
N GLY A 125 3.77 -10.67 -3.09
CA GLY A 125 4.29 -12.04 -3.20
C GLY A 125 4.97 -12.47 -1.91
N THR A 126 5.45 -13.71 -1.83
CA THR A 126 6.21 -14.17 -0.67
C THR A 126 7.65 -13.64 -0.75
N ASN A 127 8.36 -13.95 -1.81
CA ASN A 127 9.77 -13.62 -2.01
C ASN A 127 9.95 -12.65 -3.18
N GLY A 128 11.05 -11.90 -3.17
CA GLY A 128 11.47 -11.05 -4.29
C GLY A 128 10.93 -9.63 -4.25
N LYS A 129 9.98 -9.27 -3.38
CA LYS A 129 9.42 -7.91 -3.29
C LYS A 129 10.51 -6.84 -3.18
N THR A 130 11.34 -6.94 -2.17
CA THR A 130 12.43 -5.97 -1.92
C THR A 130 13.40 -5.85 -3.09
N THR A 131 13.86 -6.98 -3.64
CA THR A 131 14.77 -6.96 -4.79
C THR A 131 14.11 -6.32 -6.01
N THR A 132 12.84 -6.64 -6.27
CA THR A 132 12.08 -6.06 -7.38
C THR A 132 11.91 -4.54 -7.20
N THR A 133 11.64 -4.05 -5.99
CA THR A 133 11.52 -2.60 -5.74
C THR A 133 12.84 -1.86 -5.98
N TYR A 134 13.99 -2.44 -5.61
CA TYR A 134 15.30 -1.86 -5.94
C TYR A 134 15.61 -1.84 -7.44
N MET A 135 15.21 -2.89 -8.16
CA MET A 135 15.37 -2.94 -9.62
C MET A 135 14.47 -1.90 -10.30
N LEU A 136 13.21 -1.78 -9.90
CA LEU A 136 12.28 -0.77 -10.38
C LEU A 136 12.81 0.64 -10.14
N GLU A 137 13.24 0.94 -8.91
CA GLU A 137 13.85 2.22 -8.57
C GLU A 137 15.03 2.55 -9.48
N SER A 138 15.94 1.58 -9.70
CA SER A 138 17.10 1.76 -10.56
C SER A 138 16.72 2.04 -12.02
N ILE A 139 15.72 1.35 -12.55
CA ILE A 139 15.28 1.48 -13.94
C ILE A 139 14.53 2.80 -14.12
N LEU A 140 13.54 3.08 -13.26
CA LEU A 140 12.68 4.26 -13.36
C LEU A 140 13.44 5.56 -13.08
N SER A 141 14.39 5.55 -12.13
CA SER A 141 15.26 6.72 -11.91
C SER A 141 16.13 7.02 -13.13
N LYS A 142 16.61 5.99 -13.86
CA LYS A 142 17.33 6.20 -15.12
C LYS A 142 16.42 6.68 -16.25
N ALA A 143 15.14 6.37 -16.19
CA ALA A 143 14.13 6.86 -17.11
C ALA A 143 13.69 8.31 -16.81
N GLY A 144 14.21 8.91 -15.72
CA GLY A 144 13.96 10.31 -15.36
C GLY A 144 12.93 10.49 -14.26
N PHE A 145 12.37 9.42 -13.68
CA PHE A 145 11.45 9.54 -12.55
C PHE A 145 12.17 9.84 -11.24
N HIS A 146 11.54 10.65 -10.40
CA HIS A 146 11.95 10.86 -9.00
C HIS A 146 11.24 9.84 -8.12
N CYS A 147 11.94 8.75 -7.84
CA CYS A 147 11.35 7.61 -7.13
C CYS A 147 11.32 7.78 -5.62
N GLY A 148 10.19 7.43 -5.01
CA GLY A 148 10.06 7.11 -3.59
C GLY A 148 9.87 5.61 -3.41
N VAL A 149 10.47 5.01 -2.38
CA VAL A 149 10.34 3.58 -2.10
C VAL A 149 9.87 3.35 -0.67
N ILE A 150 8.84 2.53 -0.52
CA ILE A 150 8.29 2.09 0.76
C ILE A 150 8.44 0.57 0.84
N GLY A 151 9.26 0.07 1.76
CA GLY A 151 9.53 -1.37 1.83
C GLY A 151 10.18 -1.83 3.11
N THR A 152 10.51 -3.11 3.16
CA THR A 152 10.95 -3.83 4.37
C THR A 152 12.22 -3.26 4.99
N ILE A 153 13.18 -2.78 4.18
CA ILE A 153 14.48 -2.32 4.69
C ILE A 153 14.38 -0.88 5.20
N ASN A 154 13.78 -0.01 4.41
CA ASN A 154 13.61 1.41 4.73
C ASN A 154 12.57 2.04 3.81
N TYR A 155 12.12 3.25 4.23
CA TYR A 155 11.38 4.19 3.40
C TYR A 155 12.38 5.24 2.92
N ARG A 156 12.44 5.50 1.62
CA ARG A 156 13.47 6.39 1.06
C ARG A 156 13.01 7.17 -0.16
N TRP A 157 13.41 8.39 -0.25
CA TRP A 157 13.27 9.27 -1.42
C TRP A 157 14.30 10.39 -1.34
N LYS A 158 14.83 10.81 -2.49
CA LYS A 158 15.94 11.78 -2.52
C LYS A 158 17.06 11.36 -1.52
N ASP A 159 17.48 12.28 -0.66
CA ASP A 159 18.51 12.04 0.37
C ASP A 159 17.92 11.55 1.71
N LYS A 160 16.59 11.38 1.78
CA LYS A 160 15.91 10.91 2.99
C LYS A 160 15.87 9.39 3.04
N LYS A 161 16.17 8.86 4.23
CA LYS A 161 16.09 7.43 4.51
C LYS A 161 15.62 7.22 5.95
N ILE A 162 14.50 6.53 6.10
CA ILE A 162 13.86 6.24 7.38
C ILE A 162 13.85 4.72 7.56
N ASN A 163 14.27 4.23 8.73
CA ASN A 163 14.20 2.80 9.03
C ASN A 163 12.75 2.34 9.04
N ALA A 164 12.46 1.26 8.33
CA ALA A 164 11.13 0.71 8.28
C ALA A 164 10.76 0.01 9.61
N LEU A 165 9.63 0.38 10.19
CA LEU A 165 9.02 -0.36 11.30
C LEU A 165 8.18 -1.54 10.77
N HIS A 166 7.58 -1.36 9.60
CA HIS A 166 6.76 -2.36 8.90
C HIS A 166 7.08 -2.33 7.42
N THR A 167 6.95 -3.47 6.74
CA THR A 167 7.08 -3.54 5.27
C THR A 167 6.14 -2.56 4.57
N THR A 168 4.91 -2.47 5.07
CA THR A 168 3.86 -1.55 4.63
C THR A 168 3.29 -0.87 5.88
N PRO A 169 3.44 0.44 6.04
CA PRO A 169 2.92 1.20 7.20
C PRO A 169 1.40 1.07 7.38
N GLU A 170 0.88 1.53 8.52
CA GLU A 170 -0.55 1.72 8.71
C GLU A 170 -1.07 2.82 7.76
N SER A 171 -2.35 2.77 7.40
CA SER A 171 -2.91 3.62 6.34
C SER A 171 -2.66 5.12 6.57
N LYS A 172 -2.81 5.59 7.81
CA LYS A 172 -2.50 6.98 8.17
C LYS A 172 -1.05 7.36 7.89
N ASP A 173 -0.12 6.58 8.40
CA ASP A 173 1.31 6.84 8.23
C ASP A 173 1.75 6.71 6.76
N LEU A 174 1.08 5.82 6.02
CA LEU A 174 1.32 5.61 4.59
C LEU A 174 0.89 6.82 3.77
N HIS A 175 -0.34 7.33 3.96
CA HIS A 175 -0.82 8.51 3.24
C HIS A 175 -0.04 9.77 3.61
N GLU A 176 0.30 9.96 4.89
CA GLU A 176 1.17 11.06 5.34
C GLU A 176 2.53 11.01 4.64
N MET A 177 3.18 9.85 4.64
CA MET A 177 4.48 9.67 3.99
C MET A 177 4.41 9.91 2.48
N MET A 178 3.40 9.38 1.81
CA MET A 178 3.19 9.59 0.37
C MET A 178 2.97 11.08 0.05
N SER A 179 2.21 11.79 0.89
CA SER A 179 2.00 13.23 0.73
C SER A 179 3.32 14.01 0.88
N ILE A 180 4.15 13.67 1.88
CA ILE A 180 5.48 14.26 2.04
C ILE A 180 6.38 13.97 0.82
N MET A 181 6.35 12.75 0.30
CA MET A 181 7.11 12.36 -0.90
C MET A 181 6.70 13.21 -2.11
N VAL A 182 5.39 13.37 -2.34
CA VAL A 182 4.86 14.18 -3.45
C VAL A 182 5.25 15.66 -3.29
N LEU A 183 5.12 16.23 -2.10
CA LEU A 183 5.55 17.61 -1.81
C LEU A 183 7.05 17.79 -2.03
N ASP A 184 7.84 16.78 -1.79
CA ASP A 184 9.28 16.77 -2.09
C ASP A 184 9.57 16.56 -3.59
N GLY A 185 8.54 16.40 -4.45
CA GLY A 185 8.68 16.23 -5.89
C GLY A 185 8.94 14.80 -6.35
N VAL A 186 8.53 13.81 -5.55
CA VAL A 186 8.46 12.40 -5.99
C VAL A 186 7.27 12.27 -6.94
N ASP A 187 7.50 11.69 -8.11
CA ASP A 187 6.49 11.45 -9.15
C ASP A 187 6.22 9.96 -9.40
N CYS A 188 7.01 9.07 -8.76
CA CYS A 188 6.80 7.63 -8.79
C CYS A 188 7.05 7.00 -7.41
N ILE A 189 6.06 6.32 -6.86
CA ILE A 189 6.13 5.62 -5.57
C ILE A 189 6.07 4.12 -5.80
N ILE A 190 7.11 3.42 -5.36
CA ILE A 190 7.23 1.97 -5.46
C ILE A 190 7.07 1.40 -4.07
N MET A 191 6.09 0.51 -3.85
CA MET A 191 5.88 -0.05 -2.51
C MET A 191 5.81 -1.56 -2.48
N GLU A 192 6.40 -2.13 -1.44
CA GLU A 192 6.16 -3.51 -1.05
C GLU A 192 4.80 -3.60 -0.36
N VAL A 193 3.90 -4.44 -0.86
CA VAL A 193 2.56 -4.64 -0.30
C VAL A 193 2.50 -6.02 0.33
N SER A 194 2.53 -6.07 1.66
CA SER A 194 2.46 -7.31 2.43
C SER A 194 1.03 -7.86 2.48
N SER A 195 0.87 -9.18 2.68
CA SER A 195 -0.44 -9.78 2.88
C SER A 195 -1.16 -9.27 4.12
N HIS A 196 -0.41 -8.97 5.19
CA HIS A 196 -0.94 -8.34 6.40
C HIS A 196 -1.55 -6.96 6.09
N ALA A 197 -0.83 -6.12 5.32
CA ALA A 197 -1.33 -4.80 4.94
C ALA A 197 -2.62 -4.89 4.11
N LEU A 198 -2.70 -5.87 3.21
CA LEU A 198 -3.89 -6.13 2.40
C LEU A 198 -5.07 -6.62 3.25
N SER A 199 -4.81 -7.52 4.21
CA SER A 199 -5.85 -8.00 5.13
C SER A 199 -6.32 -6.94 6.12
N LEU A 200 -5.42 -6.04 6.53
CA LEU A 200 -5.70 -4.96 7.48
C LEU A 200 -6.10 -3.64 6.80
N LEU A 201 -6.47 -3.66 5.51
CA LEU A 201 -6.98 -2.52 4.73
C LEU A 201 -6.03 -1.31 4.68
N ARG A 202 -4.72 -1.49 4.92
CA ARG A 202 -3.75 -0.39 5.00
C ARG A 202 -3.52 0.33 3.67
N VAL A 203 -3.86 -0.32 2.55
CA VAL A 203 -3.64 0.19 1.19
C VAL A 203 -4.94 0.30 0.37
N ASP A 204 -6.11 0.20 1.02
CA ASP A 204 -7.40 0.11 0.32
C ASP A 204 -7.76 1.36 -0.46
N ASP A 205 -7.36 2.54 0.02
CA ASP A 205 -7.61 3.83 -0.63
C ASP A 205 -6.37 4.37 -1.36
N ILE A 206 -5.43 3.48 -1.72
CA ILE A 206 -4.33 3.80 -2.62
C ILE A 206 -4.76 3.54 -4.07
N HIS A 207 -4.63 4.54 -4.92
CA HIS A 207 -4.85 4.43 -6.36
C HIS A 207 -3.58 3.96 -7.06
N PHE A 208 -3.44 2.65 -7.21
CA PHE A 208 -2.32 2.05 -7.94
C PHE A 208 -2.46 2.26 -9.45
N ASP A 209 -1.33 2.43 -10.13
CA ASP A 209 -1.18 2.35 -11.58
C ASP A 209 -0.74 0.94 -11.98
N CYS A 210 0.06 0.28 -11.14
CA CYS A 210 0.60 -1.03 -11.46
C CYS A 210 0.62 -1.96 -10.24
N ALA A 211 0.32 -3.25 -10.46
CA ALA A 211 0.47 -4.31 -9.48
C ALA A 211 1.34 -5.45 -10.00
N LEU A 212 2.27 -5.93 -9.17
CA LEU A 212 3.14 -7.06 -9.48
C LEU A 212 2.89 -8.22 -8.52
N PHE A 213 2.85 -9.43 -9.08
CA PHE A 213 2.84 -10.68 -8.33
C PHE A 213 4.13 -11.45 -8.59
N THR A 214 4.94 -11.66 -7.55
CA THR A 214 6.23 -12.36 -7.70
C THR A 214 6.10 -13.87 -7.55
N ASN A 215 5.56 -14.36 -6.46
CA ASN A 215 5.35 -15.79 -6.18
C ASN A 215 4.56 -16.00 -4.88
N LEU A 216 4.11 -17.23 -4.65
CA LEU A 216 3.50 -17.64 -3.40
C LEU A 216 4.12 -18.96 -2.91
N THR A 217 4.85 -18.90 -1.81
CA THR A 217 5.39 -20.06 -1.10
C THR A 217 4.90 -20.08 0.35
N ARG A 218 5.14 -21.16 1.09
CA ARG A 218 4.73 -21.25 2.50
C ARG A 218 5.43 -20.21 3.34
N ASP A 219 4.63 -19.28 3.90
CA ASP A 219 5.07 -18.22 4.81
C ASP A 219 3.84 -17.65 5.53
N HIS A 220 4.02 -16.96 6.64
CA HIS A 220 2.96 -16.23 7.36
C HIS A 220 1.70 -17.04 7.70
N LEU A 221 1.82 -18.36 7.90
CA LEU A 221 0.68 -19.22 8.33
C LEU A 221 0.37 -19.06 9.83
N ASP A 222 1.16 -18.31 10.55
CA ASP A 222 0.89 -17.82 11.90
C ASP A 222 -0.22 -16.76 11.93
N TYR A 223 -0.36 -15.99 10.84
CA TYR A 223 -1.37 -14.95 10.68
C TYR A 223 -2.56 -15.42 9.83
N HIS A 224 -2.30 -16.08 8.70
CA HIS A 224 -3.35 -16.56 7.79
C HIS A 224 -3.77 -17.98 8.20
N ILE A 225 -5.08 -18.18 8.48
CA ILE A 225 -5.63 -19.46 8.94
C ILE A 225 -5.37 -20.57 7.91
N THR A 226 -5.51 -20.25 6.63
CA THR A 226 -5.26 -21.20 5.54
C THR A 226 -4.33 -20.59 4.50
N PHE A 227 -3.70 -21.46 3.71
CA PHE A 227 -2.89 -21.02 2.56
C PHE A 227 -3.73 -20.29 1.49
N ASN A 228 -5.01 -20.65 1.39
CA ASN A 228 -5.95 -19.98 0.51
C ASN A 228 -6.23 -18.54 0.99
N ASP A 229 -6.39 -18.30 2.29
CA ASP A 229 -6.57 -16.96 2.84
C ASP A 229 -5.33 -16.09 2.56
N TYR A 230 -4.13 -16.67 2.69
CA TYR A 230 -2.88 -16.00 2.35
C TYR A 230 -2.81 -15.63 0.87
N PHE A 231 -3.23 -16.53 -0.02
CA PHE A 231 -3.34 -16.24 -1.45
C PHE A 231 -4.36 -15.14 -1.73
N MET A 232 -5.58 -15.29 -1.21
CA MET A 232 -6.66 -14.31 -1.41
C MET A 232 -6.31 -12.92 -0.86
N ALA A 233 -5.58 -12.86 0.26
CA ALA A 233 -5.06 -11.60 0.76
C ALA A 233 -4.16 -10.90 -0.29
N LYS A 234 -3.31 -11.63 -1.01
CA LYS A 234 -2.48 -11.03 -2.07
C LYS A 234 -3.28 -10.66 -3.32
N VAL A 235 -4.32 -11.43 -3.65
CA VAL A 235 -5.24 -11.12 -4.76
C VAL A 235 -5.92 -9.78 -4.55
N ARG A 236 -6.15 -9.36 -3.31
CA ARG A 236 -6.72 -8.04 -3.00
C ARG A 236 -5.99 -6.88 -3.66
N LEU A 237 -4.66 -6.93 -3.82
CA LEU A 237 -3.93 -5.87 -4.52
C LEU A 237 -4.47 -5.64 -5.94
N PHE A 238 -4.83 -6.72 -6.64
CA PHE A 238 -5.40 -6.66 -7.99
C PHE A 238 -6.83 -6.16 -7.98
N GLU A 239 -7.59 -6.45 -6.92
CA GLU A 239 -8.94 -5.92 -6.73
C GLU A 239 -8.91 -4.42 -6.40
N ILE A 240 -7.93 -3.95 -5.61
CA ILE A 240 -7.71 -2.53 -5.34
C ILE A 240 -7.31 -1.80 -6.64
N LEU A 241 -6.38 -2.36 -7.42
CA LEU A 241 -6.03 -1.82 -8.73
C LEU A 241 -7.26 -1.73 -9.66
N ASN A 242 -8.18 -2.70 -9.59
CA ASN A 242 -9.41 -2.68 -10.38
C ASN A 242 -10.30 -1.48 -10.03
N LYS A 243 -10.33 -1.09 -8.74
CA LYS A 243 -11.08 0.07 -8.23
C LYS A 243 -10.36 1.41 -8.44
N SER A 244 -9.06 1.38 -8.73
CA SER A 244 -8.27 2.59 -8.97
C SER A 244 -8.85 3.42 -10.11
N CYS A 245 -8.96 4.73 -9.91
CA CYS A 245 -9.46 5.67 -10.90
C CYS A 245 -8.38 6.14 -11.90
N LYS A 246 -7.16 5.62 -11.80
CA LYS A 246 -6.07 5.89 -12.74
C LYS A 246 -6.45 5.46 -14.17
N GLN A 247 -6.07 6.28 -15.16
CA GLN A 247 -6.41 6.05 -16.56
C GLN A 247 -5.63 4.87 -17.17
N LYS A 248 -4.34 4.78 -16.84
CA LYS A 248 -3.48 3.66 -17.27
C LYS A 248 -3.26 2.75 -16.08
N LYS A 249 -3.63 1.50 -16.26
CA LYS A 249 -3.46 0.46 -15.22
C LYS A 249 -2.99 -0.83 -15.86
N ALA A 250 -2.08 -1.54 -15.19
CA ALA A 250 -1.67 -2.88 -15.61
C ALA A 250 -1.23 -3.74 -14.43
N ALA A 251 -1.24 -5.06 -14.63
CA ALA A 251 -0.61 -5.97 -13.69
C ALA A 251 0.37 -6.91 -14.38
N PHE A 252 1.44 -7.27 -13.66
CA PHE A 252 2.50 -8.17 -14.13
C PHE A 252 2.59 -9.40 -13.22
N ILE A 253 2.44 -10.57 -13.80
CA ILE A 253 2.19 -11.82 -13.10
C ILE A 253 3.24 -12.86 -13.47
N ASN A 254 3.93 -13.41 -12.47
CA ASN A 254 4.80 -14.57 -12.66
C ASN A 254 3.97 -15.82 -12.94
N ILE A 255 4.00 -16.32 -14.17
CA ILE A 255 3.24 -17.52 -14.58
C ILE A 255 4.02 -18.82 -14.39
N ASP A 256 5.25 -18.78 -13.93
CA ASP A 256 5.95 -19.98 -13.48
C ASP A 256 5.54 -20.38 -12.07
N ASP A 257 4.86 -19.48 -11.35
CA ASP A 257 4.16 -19.75 -10.08
C ASP A 257 2.72 -20.21 -10.36
N ASN A 258 2.27 -21.29 -9.69
CA ASN A 258 0.93 -21.85 -9.88
C ASN A 258 -0.19 -20.89 -9.48
N TYR A 259 0.03 -20.06 -8.46
CA TYR A 259 -0.94 -19.04 -8.02
C TYR A 259 -0.94 -17.84 -8.95
N GLY A 260 0.20 -17.52 -9.56
CA GLY A 260 0.26 -16.56 -10.65
C GLY A 260 -0.57 -17.01 -11.85
N LYS A 261 -0.49 -18.29 -12.24
CA LYS A 261 -1.38 -18.87 -13.29
C LYS A 261 -2.85 -18.71 -12.92
N GLN A 262 -3.22 -18.92 -11.66
CA GLN A 262 -4.62 -18.74 -11.22
C GLN A 262 -5.06 -17.28 -11.37
N ILE A 263 -4.23 -16.31 -10.96
CA ILE A 263 -4.56 -14.88 -11.14
C ILE A 263 -4.74 -14.56 -12.63
N LEU A 264 -3.84 -15.02 -13.48
CA LEU A 264 -3.95 -14.80 -14.93
C LEU A 264 -5.22 -15.42 -15.54
N ASN A 265 -5.63 -16.61 -15.07
CA ASN A 265 -6.87 -17.25 -15.50
C ASN A 265 -8.12 -16.44 -15.11
N TRP A 266 -8.03 -15.59 -14.09
CA TRP A 266 -9.10 -14.69 -13.66
C TRP A 266 -9.09 -13.33 -14.39
N ARG A 267 -8.29 -13.17 -15.45
CA ARG A 267 -8.13 -11.91 -16.17
C ARG A 267 -9.44 -11.20 -16.54
N GLN A 268 -10.52 -11.96 -16.80
CA GLN A 268 -11.84 -11.39 -17.13
C GLN A 268 -12.50 -10.65 -15.95
N ARG A 269 -12.01 -10.84 -14.70
CA ARG A 269 -12.49 -10.15 -13.51
C ARG A 269 -11.95 -8.73 -13.38
N PHE A 270 -10.93 -8.38 -14.17
CA PHE A 270 -10.20 -7.12 -14.08
C PHE A 270 -10.42 -6.23 -15.29
N ASN A 271 -10.53 -4.93 -15.07
CA ASN A 271 -10.79 -3.92 -16.10
C ASN A 271 -9.51 -3.29 -16.69
N TYR A 272 -8.38 -3.99 -16.56
CA TYR A 272 -7.07 -3.57 -17.03
C TYR A 272 -6.29 -4.78 -17.58
N PRO A 273 -5.26 -4.57 -18.42
CA PRO A 273 -4.46 -5.66 -18.96
C PRO A 273 -3.61 -6.36 -17.88
N LEU A 274 -3.55 -7.68 -17.96
CA LEU A 274 -2.62 -8.52 -17.23
C LEU A 274 -1.56 -9.01 -18.17
N PHE A 275 -0.30 -8.72 -17.86
CA PHE A 275 0.87 -9.22 -18.57
C PHE A 275 1.53 -10.34 -17.76
N SER A 276 1.97 -11.36 -18.45
CA SER A 276 2.68 -12.50 -17.86
C SER A 276 4.19 -12.33 -17.98
N TYR A 277 4.93 -12.85 -17.01
CA TYR A 277 6.37 -13.03 -17.14
C TYR A 277 6.80 -14.40 -16.61
N GLY A 278 7.89 -14.94 -17.17
CA GLY A 278 8.38 -16.26 -16.80
C GLY A 278 9.66 -16.66 -17.52
N ILE A 279 10.21 -17.80 -17.11
CA ILE A 279 11.41 -18.45 -17.69
C ILE A 279 11.02 -19.82 -18.26
N GLN A 280 10.13 -20.56 -17.60
CA GLN A 280 9.77 -21.93 -17.93
C GLN A 280 8.56 -22.01 -18.86
N ASN A 281 7.61 -21.10 -18.70
CA ASN A 281 6.39 -21.03 -19.49
C ASN A 281 6.48 -19.86 -20.49
N ASN A 282 5.87 -20.03 -21.65
CA ASN A 282 5.78 -18.95 -22.63
C ASN A 282 4.93 -17.80 -22.04
N ALA A 283 5.52 -16.62 -21.96
CA ALA A 283 4.98 -15.44 -21.31
C ALA A 283 5.14 -14.21 -22.20
N ASP A 284 4.39 -13.12 -21.89
CA ASP A 284 4.54 -11.84 -22.60
C ASP A 284 5.95 -11.26 -22.42
N TYR A 285 6.54 -11.48 -21.24
CA TYR A 285 7.93 -11.14 -20.90
C TYR A 285 8.69 -12.44 -20.58
N HIS A 286 9.18 -13.09 -21.62
CA HIS A 286 9.81 -14.40 -21.49
C HIS A 286 11.32 -14.31 -21.55
N CYS A 287 12.00 -14.99 -20.62
CA CYS A 287 13.45 -15.18 -20.65
C CYS A 287 13.81 -16.50 -21.29
N ILE A 288 14.75 -16.48 -22.24
CA ILE A 288 15.30 -17.68 -22.87
C ILE A 288 16.17 -18.41 -21.83
N GLU A 289 15.67 -19.51 -21.25
CA GLU A 289 16.32 -20.20 -20.14
C GLU A 289 17.77 -20.60 -20.42
N SER A 290 18.05 -21.11 -21.61
CA SER A 290 19.40 -21.52 -22.05
C SER A 290 20.40 -20.37 -22.13
N SER A 291 19.93 -19.12 -22.14
CA SER A 291 20.77 -17.92 -22.18
C SER A 291 21.27 -17.48 -20.79
N ILE A 292 20.70 -18.03 -19.70
CA ILE A 292 21.02 -17.62 -18.35
C ILE A 292 22.44 -18.07 -17.97
N GLN A 293 23.30 -17.09 -17.73
CA GLN A 293 24.68 -17.29 -17.28
C GLN A 293 24.87 -16.59 -15.94
N THR A 294 24.98 -17.38 -14.87
CA THR A 294 25.18 -16.87 -13.50
C THR A 294 26.61 -17.07 -13.05
N SER A 295 27.20 -16.05 -12.46
CA SER A 295 28.51 -16.06 -11.82
C SER A 295 28.47 -15.26 -10.51
N ILE A 296 29.57 -15.26 -9.75
CA ILE A 296 29.73 -14.41 -8.55
C ILE A 296 29.69 -12.91 -8.89
N ARG A 297 29.90 -12.54 -10.14
CA ARG A 297 29.87 -11.13 -10.59
C ARG A 297 28.49 -10.66 -11.03
N GLY A 298 27.53 -11.59 -11.17
CA GLY A 298 26.17 -11.28 -11.58
C GLY A 298 25.57 -12.30 -12.53
N THR A 299 24.48 -11.92 -13.17
CA THR A 299 23.74 -12.78 -14.11
C THR A 299 23.54 -12.05 -15.43
N ARG A 300 23.78 -12.76 -16.53
CA ARG A 300 23.40 -12.36 -17.91
C ARG A 300 22.30 -13.26 -18.39
N PHE A 301 21.36 -12.70 -19.14
CA PHE A 301 20.27 -13.46 -19.74
C PHE A 301 19.72 -12.75 -20.98
N ALA A 302 19.05 -13.49 -21.84
CA ALA A 302 18.37 -12.96 -23.01
C ALA A 302 16.86 -13.14 -22.88
N THR A 303 16.10 -12.24 -23.48
CA THR A 303 14.65 -12.29 -23.58
C THR A 303 14.22 -12.24 -25.04
N ASP A 304 13.00 -12.67 -25.31
CA ASP A 304 12.35 -12.56 -26.62
C ASP A 304 11.46 -11.32 -26.76
N VAL A 305 11.53 -10.41 -25.79
CA VAL A 305 10.79 -9.13 -25.87
C VAL A 305 11.31 -8.23 -27.00
N PRO A 306 10.44 -7.42 -27.63
CA PRO A 306 10.78 -6.75 -28.91
C PRO A 306 11.91 -5.71 -28.84
N PHE A 307 12.21 -5.13 -27.66
CA PHE A 307 13.03 -3.92 -27.52
C PHE A 307 14.43 -4.16 -26.91
N ALA A 308 14.67 -5.27 -26.24
CA ALA A 308 16.01 -5.63 -25.74
C ALA A 308 16.19 -7.13 -25.65
N LYS A 309 17.25 -7.63 -26.26
CA LYS A 309 17.53 -9.08 -26.35
C LYS A 309 18.46 -9.59 -25.25
N GLN A 310 19.27 -8.72 -24.65
CA GLN A 310 20.25 -9.12 -23.62
C GLN A 310 20.24 -8.16 -22.44
N PHE A 311 20.31 -8.73 -21.26
CA PHE A 311 20.38 -8.01 -19.98
C PHE A 311 21.54 -8.52 -19.15
N GLU A 312 22.12 -7.62 -18.37
CA GLU A 312 23.15 -7.94 -17.38
C GLU A 312 22.80 -7.25 -16.06
N MET A 313 22.91 -8.00 -14.95
CA MET A 313 22.71 -7.47 -13.61
C MET A 313 23.81 -7.96 -12.66
N ARG A 314 24.15 -7.16 -11.66
CA ARG A 314 25.17 -7.51 -10.64
C ARG A 314 24.66 -8.46 -9.54
N LEU A 315 23.45 -8.99 -9.69
CA LEU A 315 22.86 -9.95 -8.76
C LEU A 315 22.98 -11.37 -9.34
N ALA A 316 23.47 -12.29 -8.54
CA ALA A 316 23.59 -13.70 -8.90
C ALA A 316 22.29 -14.46 -8.63
N GLY A 317 22.02 -15.50 -9.44
CA GLY A 317 20.95 -16.46 -9.20
C GLY A 317 19.72 -16.30 -10.12
N LYS A 318 19.17 -17.45 -10.52
CA LYS A 318 18.02 -17.55 -11.41
C LYS A 318 16.77 -16.83 -10.88
N PHE A 319 16.55 -16.82 -9.54
CA PHE A 319 15.44 -16.11 -8.94
C PHE A 319 15.49 -14.59 -9.19
N ASN A 320 16.69 -14.00 -9.34
CA ASN A 320 16.82 -12.59 -9.69
C ASN A 320 16.47 -12.29 -11.15
N VAL A 321 16.48 -13.29 -12.03
CA VAL A 321 15.97 -13.14 -13.40
C VAL A 321 14.46 -12.90 -13.36
N TYR A 322 13.69 -13.62 -12.52
CA TYR A 322 12.26 -13.34 -12.33
C TYR A 322 12.01 -11.92 -11.82
N ASN A 323 12.79 -11.49 -10.82
CA ASN A 323 12.66 -10.13 -10.28
C ASN A 323 12.98 -9.06 -11.36
N ALA A 324 13.97 -9.32 -12.20
CA ALA A 324 14.33 -8.45 -13.32
C ALA A 324 13.23 -8.41 -14.39
N LEU A 325 12.66 -9.56 -14.77
CA LEU A 325 11.55 -9.61 -15.74
C LEU A 325 10.34 -8.82 -15.26
N ALA A 326 10.00 -8.95 -13.97
CA ALA A 326 8.93 -8.15 -13.35
C ALA A 326 9.20 -6.65 -13.50
N ALA A 327 10.43 -6.21 -13.18
CA ALA A 327 10.81 -4.80 -13.26
C ALA A 327 10.88 -4.26 -14.69
N ILE A 328 11.35 -5.09 -15.64
CA ILE A 328 11.40 -4.76 -17.08
C ILE A 328 9.98 -4.57 -17.63
N GLY A 329 9.05 -5.46 -17.26
CA GLY A 329 7.66 -5.38 -17.69
C GLY A 329 7.03 -4.04 -17.35
N VAL A 330 7.19 -3.59 -16.10
CA VAL A 330 6.63 -2.31 -15.62
C VAL A 330 7.22 -1.10 -16.34
N HIS A 331 8.51 -1.10 -16.66
CA HIS A 331 9.16 0.04 -17.32
C HIS A 331 8.57 0.37 -18.69
N ILE A 332 7.95 -0.60 -19.34
CA ILE A 332 7.42 -0.47 -20.70
C ILE A 332 5.97 -0.04 -20.69
N PHE A 333 5.30 -0.18 -19.58
CA PHE A 333 3.94 0.26 -19.37
C PHE A 333 3.86 1.78 -19.07
#